data_2ecaebf49c8a46ddcad807e90aabc625
#
_entry.id   2ecaebf49c8a46ddcad807e90aabc625
#
_cell.length_a   1.000
_cell.length_b   1.000
_cell.length_c   1.000
_cell.angle_alpha   90.00
_cell.angle_beta   90.00
_cell.angle_gamma   90.00
#
_symmetry.space_group_name_H-M   'P 1'
#
loop_
_entity.id
_entity.type
_entity.pdbx_description
1 polymer ?
#
loop_
_entity_poly.entity_id
_entity_poly.type
_entity_poly.pdbx_seq_one_letter_code
_entity_poly.pdbx_strand_id
1 'polypeptide(L)'
;MKAATRKHPLSNRAEQLRQQREGYLEEIEQLEARVPGLETQLAALRKNVVRTTTHHIDNGSHEVMEELSNTRARINALHGHVEEAERSLEQIEKAESAGAAIAQAMEQINSEKRLQASLQARIEQAATRSQGIEEEISSAQSATESAEQAAGQALAQAEDAKAEKAARTQLEKAVELALATEATIRVKRRTIETMEGEVANMKQQAADSRQREQEAKAALSEALWTKYAEEWNAAAKTLASIGAHLVAADRVNGGWGTHLSKLHIPLLGTQDRDTITRTEVVDASDEVSLDALLALVG
;
A
#
# COMPACT_ATOMS: atom_id res chain seq x y z
N MET A 1 -37.58 -0.42 7.55
CA MET A 1 -36.88 -1.62 7.08
C MET A 1 -35.36 -1.41 7.41
N LYS A 2 -34.80 -2.19 8.36
CA LYS A 2 -33.37 -2.14 8.66
C LYS A 2 -32.64 -2.81 7.50
N ALA A 3 -31.77 -2.06 6.79
CA ALA A 3 -30.88 -2.63 5.80
C ALA A 3 -29.98 -3.64 6.52
N ALA A 4 -30.14 -4.92 6.17
CA ALA A 4 -29.22 -5.96 6.61
C ALA A 4 -27.87 -5.62 6.00
N THR A 5 -26.93 -5.17 6.81
CA THR A 5 -25.53 -4.98 6.46
C THR A 5 -25.01 -6.35 6.04
N ARG A 6 -24.85 -6.59 4.73
CA ARG A 6 -24.17 -7.78 4.24
C ARG A 6 -22.76 -7.74 4.82
N LYS A 7 -22.48 -8.62 5.77
CA LYS A 7 -21.10 -8.81 6.29
C LYS A 7 -20.19 -9.09 5.09
N HIS A 8 -19.05 -8.44 5.03
CA HIS A 8 -18.09 -8.63 3.96
C HIS A 8 -17.67 -10.11 3.91
N PRO A 9 -17.55 -10.75 2.75
CA PRO A 9 -17.24 -12.19 2.64
C PRO A 9 -15.94 -12.57 3.38
N LEU A 10 -14.95 -11.68 3.46
CA LEU A 10 -13.72 -11.86 4.25
C LEU A 10 -13.99 -11.97 5.76
N SER A 11 -14.92 -11.18 6.30
CA SER A 11 -15.30 -11.22 7.73
C SER A 11 -15.92 -12.57 8.11
N ASN A 12 -16.74 -13.16 7.27
CA ASN A 12 -17.30 -14.50 7.51
C ASN A 12 -16.21 -15.58 7.48
N ARG A 13 -15.25 -15.46 6.56
CA ARG A 13 -14.12 -16.38 6.44
C ARG A 13 -13.19 -16.29 7.66
N ALA A 14 -12.90 -15.07 8.13
CA ALA A 14 -12.11 -14.88 9.35
C ALA A 14 -12.77 -15.52 10.58
N GLU A 15 -14.10 -15.40 10.69
CA GLU A 15 -14.87 -16.02 11.78
C GLU A 15 -14.81 -17.56 11.71
N GLN A 16 -14.93 -18.15 10.52
CA GLN A 16 -14.78 -19.59 10.29
C GLN A 16 -13.37 -20.08 10.64
N LEU A 17 -12.32 -19.39 10.21
CA LEU A 17 -10.94 -19.75 10.51
C LEU A 17 -10.64 -19.67 12.02
N ARG A 18 -11.20 -18.68 12.74
CA ARG A 18 -11.08 -18.59 14.20
C ARG A 18 -11.74 -19.79 14.90
N GLN A 19 -12.92 -20.18 14.46
CA GLN A 19 -13.61 -21.37 14.99
C GLN A 19 -12.85 -22.67 14.69
N GLN A 20 -12.32 -22.83 13.48
CA GLN A 20 -11.50 -23.99 13.14
C GLN A 20 -10.23 -24.06 13.98
N ARG A 21 -9.51 -22.93 14.11
CA ARG A 21 -8.32 -22.84 14.96
C ARG A 21 -8.63 -23.21 16.42
N GLU A 22 -9.71 -22.71 16.97
CA GLU A 22 -10.15 -23.03 18.34
C GLU A 22 -10.44 -24.52 18.49
N GLY A 23 -11.14 -25.15 17.52
CA GLY A 23 -11.38 -26.58 17.50
C GLY A 23 -10.09 -27.41 17.43
N TYR A 24 -9.11 -27.00 16.64
CA TYR A 24 -7.80 -27.68 16.60
C TYR A 24 -7.03 -27.56 17.92
N LEU A 25 -7.06 -26.40 18.59
CA LEU A 25 -6.43 -26.20 19.89
C LEU A 25 -7.09 -27.07 20.97
N GLU A 26 -8.41 -27.18 20.99
CA GLU A 26 -9.14 -28.05 21.91
C GLU A 26 -8.78 -29.54 21.68
N GLU A 27 -8.68 -29.98 20.40
CA GLU A 27 -8.27 -31.36 20.09
C GLU A 27 -6.82 -31.63 20.51
N ILE A 28 -5.90 -30.68 20.31
CA ILE A 28 -4.52 -30.75 20.78
C ILE A 28 -4.48 -30.94 22.29
N GLU A 29 -5.18 -30.11 23.05
CA GLU A 29 -5.22 -30.19 24.52
C GLU A 29 -5.72 -31.55 25.00
N GLN A 30 -6.76 -32.10 24.37
CA GLN A 30 -7.29 -33.43 24.71
C GLN A 30 -6.27 -34.54 24.41
N LEU A 31 -5.57 -34.47 23.28
CA LEU A 31 -4.56 -35.45 22.89
C LEU A 31 -3.31 -35.36 23.77
N GLU A 32 -2.86 -34.14 24.09
CA GLU A 32 -1.73 -33.93 24.99
C GLU A 32 -2.02 -34.44 26.41
N ALA A 33 -3.25 -34.29 26.92
CA ALA A 33 -3.67 -34.85 28.21
C ALA A 33 -3.64 -36.40 28.22
N ARG A 34 -3.77 -37.09 27.07
CA ARG A 34 -3.70 -38.55 26.95
C ARG A 34 -2.26 -39.08 26.93
N VAL A 35 -1.30 -38.30 26.44
CA VAL A 35 0.11 -38.71 26.25
C VAL A 35 0.74 -39.22 27.55
N PRO A 36 0.67 -38.55 28.72
CA PRO A 36 1.26 -39.02 29.95
C PRO A 36 0.68 -40.38 30.44
N GLY A 37 -0.62 -40.60 30.18
CA GLY A 37 -1.29 -41.86 30.51
C GLY A 37 -0.73 -43.01 29.67
N LEU A 38 -0.60 -42.84 28.36
CA LEU A 38 0.00 -43.81 27.42
C LEU A 38 1.48 -44.09 27.75
N GLU A 39 2.25 -43.06 28.10
CA GLU A 39 3.67 -43.20 28.48
C GLU A 39 3.79 -44.03 29.80
N THR A 40 2.93 -43.79 30.79
CA THR A 40 2.90 -44.49 32.03
C THR A 40 2.51 -45.96 31.80
N GLN A 41 1.50 -46.22 30.99
CA GLN A 41 1.07 -47.56 30.59
C GLN A 41 2.19 -48.33 29.87
N LEU A 42 2.85 -47.69 28.91
CA LEU A 42 3.99 -48.27 28.17
C LEU A 42 5.16 -48.61 29.11
N ALA A 43 5.45 -47.72 30.10
CA ALA A 43 6.48 -47.96 31.10
C ALA A 43 6.15 -49.16 32.01
N ALA A 44 4.89 -49.29 32.39
CA ALA A 44 4.41 -50.46 33.21
C ALA A 44 4.50 -51.78 32.44
N LEU A 45 4.08 -51.79 31.16
CA LEU A 45 4.16 -52.99 30.29
C LEU A 45 5.62 -53.39 30.08
N ARG A 46 6.54 -52.48 29.87
CA ARG A 46 7.97 -52.73 29.70
C ARG A 46 8.64 -53.30 30.95
N LYS A 47 8.18 -52.91 32.16
CA LYS A 47 8.69 -53.49 33.41
C LYS A 47 8.25 -54.95 33.63
N ASN A 48 7.09 -55.32 33.09
CA ASN A 48 6.50 -56.62 33.25
C ASN A 48 6.91 -57.63 32.17
N VAL A 49 7.85 -57.29 31.31
CA VAL A 49 8.42 -58.24 30.31
C VAL A 49 9.25 -59.28 31.03
N VAL A 50 8.66 -60.45 31.31
CA VAL A 50 9.38 -61.64 31.74
C VAL A 50 10.16 -62.20 30.52
N ARG A 51 11.49 -62.10 30.56
CA ARG A 51 12.37 -62.70 29.57
C ARG A 51 12.31 -64.22 29.68
N THR A 52 11.40 -64.85 28.98
CA THR A 52 11.46 -66.27 28.71
C THR A 52 12.24 -66.51 27.41
N THR A 53 13.17 -67.42 27.43
CA THR A 53 14.24 -67.62 26.46
C THR A 53 13.78 -68.10 25.10
N THR A 54 12.49 -68.23 24.76
CA THR A 54 12.03 -68.90 23.55
C THR A 54 10.79 -68.30 22.82
N HIS A 55 10.04 -67.39 23.39
CA HIS A 55 8.95 -66.74 22.67
C HIS A 55 8.79 -65.26 23.15
N HIS A 56 8.84 -64.35 22.21
CA HIS A 56 8.33 -62.99 22.42
C HIS A 56 6.80 -63.07 22.58
N ILE A 57 6.31 -63.13 23.82
CA ILE A 57 4.88 -62.89 24.09
C ILE A 57 4.68 -61.38 23.93
N ASP A 58 3.92 -60.99 22.94
CA ASP A 58 3.48 -59.61 22.80
C ASP A 58 2.60 -59.29 24.01
N ASN A 59 3.10 -58.42 24.89
CA ASN A 59 2.39 -58.02 26.12
C ASN A 59 1.55 -56.77 25.91
N GLY A 60 1.19 -56.43 24.66
CA GLY A 60 0.44 -55.22 24.32
C GLY A 60 1.31 -53.95 24.26
N SER A 61 2.63 -54.06 24.47
CA SER A 61 3.52 -52.89 24.45
C SER A 61 3.64 -52.28 23.09
N HIS A 62 3.49 -53.06 22.00
CA HIS A 62 3.53 -52.59 20.62
C HIS A 62 2.30 -51.73 20.31
N GLU A 63 1.12 -52.17 20.69
CA GLU A 63 -0.14 -51.45 20.49
C GLU A 63 -0.13 -50.07 21.19
N VAL A 64 0.32 -50.02 22.47
CA VAL A 64 0.42 -48.76 23.22
C VAL A 64 1.49 -47.82 22.61
N MET A 65 2.60 -48.40 22.10
CA MET A 65 3.63 -47.60 21.42
C MET A 65 3.12 -47.03 20.11
N GLU A 66 2.36 -47.79 19.34
CA GLU A 66 1.73 -47.36 18.10
C GLU A 66 0.67 -46.27 18.38
N GLU A 67 -0.18 -46.45 19.39
CA GLU A 67 -1.15 -45.43 19.80
C GLU A 67 -0.45 -44.14 20.24
N LEU A 68 0.63 -44.21 21.01
CA LEU A 68 1.42 -43.06 21.40
C LEU A 68 2.04 -42.34 20.19
N SER A 69 2.59 -43.12 19.25
CA SER A 69 3.16 -42.55 18.00
C SER A 69 2.10 -41.87 17.16
N ASN A 70 0.93 -42.47 16.98
CA ASN A 70 -0.19 -41.94 16.21
C ASN A 70 -0.75 -40.64 16.91
N THR A 71 -0.86 -40.67 18.24
CA THR A 71 -1.30 -39.52 19.01
C THR A 71 -0.34 -38.33 18.80
N ARG A 72 0.97 -38.54 18.90
CA ARG A 72 1.98 -37.50 18.67
C ARG A 72 1.99 -37.01 17.21
N ALA A 73 1.85 -37.91 16.23
CA ALA A 73 1.74 -37.54 14.84
C ALA A 73 0.50 -36.67 14.56
N ARG A 74 -0.65 -37.01 15.22
CA ARG A 74 -1.88 -36.21 15.11
C ARG A 74 -1.71 -34.83 15.74
N ILE A 75 -1.08 -34.72 16.92
CA ILE A 75 -0.77 -33.43 17.56
C ILE A 75 0.07 -32.54 16.61
N ASN A 76 1.14 -33.11 16.01
CA ASN A 76 1.99 -32.35 15.09
C ASN A 76 1.21 -31.90 13.84
N ALA A 77 0.35 -32.72 13.29
CA ALA A 77 -0.49 -32.33 12.16
C ALA A 77 -1.46 -31.19 12.52
N LEU A 78 -2.08 -31.26 13.70
CA LEU A 78 -2.97 -30.22 14.20
C LEU A 78 -2.23 -28.90 14.45
N HIS A 79 -1.01 -28.91 14.97
CA HIS A 79 -0.18 -27.71 15.05
C HIS A 79 0.07 -27.07 13.67
N GLY A 80 0.35 -27.89 12.65
CA GLY A 80 0.46 -27.39 11.28
C GLY A 80 -0.82 -26.70 10.79
N HIS A 81 -2.00 -27.24 11.11
CA HIS A 81 -3.28 -26.62 10.76
C HIS A 81 -3.54 -25.32 11.53
N VAL A 82 -3.14 -25.25 12.81
CA VAL A 82 -3.22 -24.01 13.60
C VAL A 82 -2.36 -22.91 12.97
N GLU A 83 -1.11 -23.21 12.62
CA GLU A 83 -0.21 -22.26 11.98
C GLU A 83 -0.74 -21.78 10.61
N GLU A 84 -1.37 -22.66 9.84
CA GLU A 84 -1.98 -22.29 8.57
C GLU A 84 -3.21 -21.38 8.77
N ALA A 85 -4.03 -21.68 9.75
CA ALA A 85 -5.18 -20.84 10.10
C ALA A 85 -4.74 -19.45 10.59
N GLU A 86 -3.69 -19.38 11.42
CA GLU A 86 -3.12 -18.11 11.90
C GLU A 86 -2.54 -17.27 10.76
N ARG A 87 -1.78 -17.86 9.85
CA ARG A 87 -1.27 -17.18 8.65
C ARG A 87 -2.41 -16.65 7.79
N SER A 88 -3.46 -17.44 7.61
CA SER A 88 -4.64 -17.02 6.83
C SER A 88 -5.41 -15.88 7.49
N LEU A 89 -5.52 -15.86 8.83
CA LEU A 89 -6.13 -14.77 9.57
C LEU A 89 -5.31 -13.48 9.45
N GLU A 90 -3.99 -13.55 9.58
CA GLU A 90 -3.10 -12.39 9.41
C GLU A 90 -3.24 -11.78 8.00
N GLN A 91 -3.36 -12.61 6.97
CA GLN A 91 -3.57 -12.14 5.60
C GLN A 91 -4.92 -11.41 5.44
N ILE A 92 -6.00 -11.95 6.02
CA ILE A 92 -7.32 -11.29 5.98
C ILE A 92 -7.27 -9.94 6.71
N GLU A 93 -6.62 -9.86 7.87
CA GLU A 93 -6.47 -8.60 8.61
C GLU A 93 -5.67 -7.56 7.81
N LYS A 94 -4.60 -7.98 7.12
CA LYS A 94 -3.85 -7.11 6.19
C LYS A 94 -4.73 -6.64 5.04
N ALA A 95 -5.56 -7.51 4.45
CA ALA A 95 -6.46 -7.14 3.37
C ALA A 95 -7.59 -6.19 3.82
N GLU A 96 -8.14 -6.38 5.03
CA GLU A 96 -9.12 -5.46 5.62
C GLU A 96 -8.50 -4.07 5.89
N SER A 97 -7.27 -4.03 6.40
CA SER A 97 -6.53 -2.78 6.63
C SER A 97 -6.13 -2.07 5.33
N ALA A 98 -5.92 -2.82 4.25
CA ALA A 98 -5.57 -2.27 2.94
C ALA A 98 -6.65 -1.33 2.39
N GLY A 99 -7.93 -1.58 2.67
CA GLY A 99 -9.03 -0.71 2.28
C GLY A 99 -8.91 0.70 2.87
N ALA A 100 -8.56 0.80 4.14
CA ALA A 100 -8.32 2.09 4.83
C ALA A 100 -7.04 2.78 4.29
N ALA A 101 -5.97 2.01 4.07
CA ALA A 101 -4.72 2.52 3.50
C ALA A 101 -4.91 3.07 2.08
N ILE A 102 -5.71 2.41 1.23
CA ILE A 102 -6.10 2.90 -0.10
C ILE A 102 -6.82 4.25 0.01
N ALA A 103 -7.82 4.35 0.89
CA ALA A 103 -8.57 5.60 1.06
C ALA A 103 -7.67 6.74 1.53
N GLN A 104 -6.81 6.50 2.51
CA GLN A 104 -5.85 7.46 3.03
C GLN A 104 -4.85 7.94 1.96
N ALA A 105 -4.26 7.00 1.20
CA ALA A 105 -3.32 7.33 0.14
C ALA A 105 -4.00 8.16 -0.98
N MET A 106 -5.24 7.83 -1.37
CA MET A 106 -6.01 8.62 -2.34
C MET A 106 -6.30 10.04 -1.84
N GLU A 107 -6.67 10.20 -0.57
CA GLU A 107 -6.89 11.52 0.03
C GLU A 107 -5.60 12.35 0.04
N GLN A 108 -4.48 11.74 0.41
CA GLN A 108 -3.17 12.37 0.39
C GLN A 108 -2.77 12.82 -1.02
N ILE A 109 -2.91 11.96 -2.03
CA ILE A 109 -2.64 12.31 -3.44
C ILE A 109 -3.50 13.51 -3.87
N ASN A 110 -4.77 13.52 -3.52
CA ASN A 110 -5.67 14.60 -3.89
C ASN A 110 -5.33 15.92 -3.17
N SER A 111 -4.93 15.86 -1.91
CA SER A 111 -4.51 17.04 -1.13
C SER A 111 -3.22 17.63 -1.69
N GLU A 112 -2.21 16.80 -2.01
CA GLU A 112 -0.95 17.25 -2.59
C GLU A 112 -1.15 17.86 -3.99
N LYS A 113 -2.01 17.28 -4.83
CA LYS A 113 -2.37 17.88 -6.14
C LYS A 113 -3.03 19.25 -6.01
N ARG A 114 -3.92 19.43 -5.03
CA ARG A 114 -4.54 20.74 -4.76
C ARG A 114 -3.49 21.76 -4.29
N LEU A 115 -2.57 21.34 -3.42
CA LEU A 115 -1.47 22.19 -2.96
C LEU A 115 -0.59 22.62 -4.12
N GLN A 116 -0.16 21.69 -4.98
CA GLN A 116 0.64 21.99 -6.18
C GLN A 116 -0.05 22.99 -7.10
N ALA A 117 -1.33 22.81 -7.38
CA ALA A 117 -2.11 23.74 -8.21
C ALA A 117 -2.18 25.15 -7.58
N SER A 118 -2.37 25.24 -6.25
CA SER A 118 -2.41 26.52 -5.56
C SER A 118 -1.06 27.22 -5.56
N LEU A 119 0.04 26.49 -5.34
CA LEU A 119 1.40 27.02 -5.39
C LEU A 119 1.76 27.48 -6.81
N GLN A 120 1.40 26.72 -7.83
CA GLN A 120 1.63 27.09 -9.23
C GLN A 120 0.91 28.41 -9.57
N ALA A 121 -0.36 28.56 -9.20
CA ALA A 121 -1.12 29.81 -9.44
C ALA A 121 -0.48 31.00 -8.74
N ARG A 122 0.01 30.83 -7.50
CA ARG A 122 0.71 31.90 -6.76
C ARG A 122 2.05 32.27 -7.38
N ILE A 123 2.80 31.30 -7.88
CA ILE A 123 4.06 31.53 -8.60
C ILE A 123 3.80 32.34 -9.88
N GLU A 124 2.78 32.00 -10.66
CA GLU A 124 2.38 32.71 -11.86
C GLU A 124 1.92 34.14 -11.56
N GLN A 125 1.14 34.31 -10.49
CA GLN A 125 0.71 35.65 -10.05
C GLN A 125 1.90 36.50 -9.61
N ALA A 126 2.86 35.93 -8.88
CA ALA A 126 4.07 36.64 -8.45
C ALA A 126 4.94 37.03 -9.67
N ALA A 127 5.10 36.14 -10.64
CA ALA A 127 5.83 36.42 -11.87
C ALA A 127 5.19 37.55 -12.68
N THR A 128 3.87 37.55 -12.86
CA THR A 128 3.14 38.62 -13.55
C THR A 128 3.29 39.95 -12.85
N ARG A 129 3.23 39.96 -11.50
CA ARG A 129 3.40 41.17 -10.71
C ARG A 129 4.84 41.70 -10.77
N SER A 130 5.84 40.82 -10.74
CA SER A 130 7.25 41.20 -10.88
C SER A 130 7.50 41.85 -12.23
N GLN A 131 7.00 41.26 -13.30
CA GLN A 131 7.10 41.80 -14.66
C GLN A 131 6.42 43.17 -14.75
N GLY A 132 5.25 43.40 -14.18
CA GLY A 132 4.60 44.68 -14.17
C GLY A 132 5.43 45.76 -13.43
N ILE A 133 6.08 45.38 -12.31
CA ILE A 133 6.99 46.33 -11.60
C ILE A 133 8.24 46.64 -12.44
N GLU A 134 8.81 45.68 -13.16
CA GLU A 134 9.94 45.89 -14.05
C GLU A 134 9.58 46.82 -15.22
N GLU A 135 8.40 46.69 -15.81
CA GLU A 135 7.89 47.57 -16.85
C GLU A 135 7.70 49.01 -16.32
N GLU A 136 7.17 49.16 -15.08
CA GLU A 136 7.05 50.47 -14.42
C GLU A 136 8.42 51.09 -14.15
N ILE A 137 9.42 50.31 -13.72
CA ILE A 137 10.81 50.80 -13.52
C ILE A 137 11.39 51.29 -14.86
N SER A 138 11.28 50.47 -15.92
CA SER A 138 11.79 50.82 -17.24
C SER A 138 11.14 52.10 -17.80
N SER A 139 9.82 52.21 -17.65
CA SER A 139 9.07 53.40 -18.06
C SER A 139 9.50 54.68 -17.31
N ALA A 140 9.66 54.55 -15.97
CA ALA A 140 10.10 55.65 -15.13
C ALA A 140 11.52 56.11 -15.45
N GLN A 141 12.44 55.17 -15.71
CA GLN A 141 13.81 55.48 -16.12
C GLN A 141 13.83 56.21 -17.46
N SER A 142 13.13 55.71 -18.48
CA SER A 142 13.04 56.32 -19.82
C SER A 142 12.45 57.71 -19.78
N ALA A 143 11.40 57.91 -18.96
CA ALA A 143 10.80 59.26 -18.77
C ALA A 143 11.76 60.24 -18.14
N THR A 144 12.54 59.80 -17.13
CA THR A 144 13.54 60.65 -16.46
C THR A 144 14.69 61.00 -17.37
N GLU A 145 15.24 60.03 -18.09
CA GLU A 145 16.32 60.27 -19.08
C GLU A 145 15.87 61.24 -20.18
N SER A 146 14.64 61.10 -20.67
CA SER A 146 14.07 62.00 -21.65
C SER A 146 13.92 63.44 -21.13
N ALA A 147 13.50 63.59 -19.85
CA ALA A 147 13.36 64.91 -19.22
C ALA A 147 14.71 65.58 -19.00
N GLU A 148 15.74 64.83 -18.55
CA GLU A 148 17.10 65.36 -18.39
C GLU A 148 17.72 65.75 -19.72
N GLN A 149 17.53 64.92 -20.76
CA GLN A 149 18.04 65.21 -22.11
C GLN A 149 17.38 66.45 -22.68
N ALA A 150 16.05 66.60 -22.56
CA ALA A 150 15.34 67.77 -23.00
C ALA A 150 15.78 69.06 -22.27
N ALA A 151 15.98 68.98 -20.95
CA ALA A 151 16.45 70.09 -20.13
C ALA A 151 17.90 70.49 -20.49
N GLY A 152 18.78 69.52 -20.76
CA GLY A 152 20.15 69.74 -21.19
C GLY A 152 20.21 70.38 -22.59
N GLN A 153 19.36 69.94 -23.52
CA GLN A 153 19.26 70.56 -24.86
C GLN A 153 18.74 72.00 -24.75
N ALA A 154 17.72 72.27 -23.95
CA ALA A 154 17.20 73.59 -23.72
C ALA A 154 18.28 74.53 -23.18
N LEU A 155 19.13 74.04 -22.27
CA LEU A 155 20.26 74.83 -21.72
C LEU A 155 21.34 75.08 -22.81
N ALA A 156 21.66 74.12 -23.62
CA ALA A 156 22.64 74.26 -24.69
C ALA A 156 22.19 75.22 -25.83
N GLN A 157 20.87 75.38 -25.99
CA GLN A 157 20.29 76.23 -27.06
C GLN A 157 19.87 77.60 -26.54
N ALA A 158 20.13 77.97 -25.27
CA ALA A 158 19.74 79.21 -24.71
C ALA A 158 20.62 80.35 -25.27
N GLU A 159 19.99 81.31 -26.01
CA GLU A 159 20.67 82.44 -26.63
C GLU A 159 20.69 83.72 -25.80
N ASP A 160 19.88 83.83 -24.73
CA ASP A 160 19.83 84.96 -23.85
C ASP A 160 19.77 84.52 -22.37
N ALA A 161 20.07 85.49 -21.47
CA ALA A 161 20.11 85.26 -20.01
C ALA A 161 18.72 84.84 -19.42
N LYS A 162 17.61 85.22 -20.07
CA LYS A 162 16.28 84.78 -19.64
C LYS A 162 15.99 83.35 -20.02
N ALA A 163 16.35 82.92 -21.25
CA ALA A 163 16.25 81.53 -21.71
C ALA A 163 17.18 80.65 -20.88
N GLU A 164 18.40 81.09 -20.61
CA GLU A 164 19.35 80.33 -19.75
C GLU A 164 18.80 80.11 -18.33
N LYS A 165 18.23 81.13 -17.71
CA LYS A 165 17.62 80.99 -16.38
C LYS A 165 16.43 80.03 -16.39
N ALA A 166 15.60 80.07 -17.42
CA ALA A 166 14.47 79.16 -17.60
C ALA A 166 14.96 77.70 -17.78
N ALA A 167 15.98 77.50 -18.63
CA ALA A 167 16.57 76.19 -18.87
C ALA A 167 17.26 75.57 -17.63
N ARG A 168 17.96 76.42 -16.82
CA ARG A 168 18.53 76.02 -15.54
C ARG A 168 17.43 75.54 -14.55
N THR A 169 16.31 76.30 -14.46
CA THR A 169 15.18 75.85 -13.63
C THR A 169 14.54 74.55 -14.13
N GLN A 170 14.48 74.35 -15.41
CA GLN A 170 14.04 73.02 -16.01
C GLN A 170 14.99 71.90 -15.65
N LEU A 171 16.32 72.15 -15.73
CA LEU A 171 17.33 71.17 -15.39
C LEU A 171 17.28 70.82 -13.91
N GLU A 172 17.13 71.81 -12.98
CA GLU A 172 16.97 71.58 -11.57
C GLU A 172 15.75 70.66 -11.28
N LYS A 173 14.62 70.94 -11.93
CA LYS A 173 13.41 70.09 -11.78
C LYS A 173 13.61 68.67 -12.35
N ALA A 174 14.33 68.54 -13.48
CA ALA A 174 14.64 67.22 -14.04
C ALA A 174 15.55 66.41 -13.11
N VAL A 175 16.54 67.05 -12.46
CA VAL A 175 17.44 66.38 -11.49
C VAL A 175 16.67 65.99 -10.22
N GLU A 176 15.77 66.88 -9.70
CA GLU A 176 14.92 66.53 -8.56
C GLU A 176 14.01 65.32 -8.88
N LEU A 177 13.42 65.30 -10.08
CA LEU A 177 12.61 64.17 -10.56
C LEU A 177 13.45 62.88 -10.66
N ALA A 178 14.67 62.99 -11.17
CA ALA A 178 15.61 61.84 -11.28
C ALA A 178 15.92 61.24 -9.90
N LEU A 179 16.23 62.07 -8.92
CA LEU A 179 16.51 61.62 -7.55
C LEU A 179 15.30 60.95 -6.90
N ALA A 180 14.10 61.54 -7.05
CA ALA A 180 12.86 60.96 -6.53
C ALA A 180 12.53 59.60 -7.22
N THR A 181 12.72 59.53 -8.53
CA THR A 181 12.53 58.32 -9.35
C THR A 181 13.52 57.25 -8.93
N GLU A 182 14.80 57.57 -8.75
CA GLU A 182 15.83 56.62 -8.29
C GLU A 182 15.48 56.01 -6.92
N ALA A 183 15.00 56.83 -5.96
CA ALA A 183 14.54 56.33 -4.68
C ALA A 183 13.36 55.34 -4.81
N THR A 184 12.41 55.66 -5.70
CA THR A 184 11.25 54.79 -5.98
C THR A 184 11.68 53.48 -6.64
N ILE A 185 12.59 53.53 -7.63
CA ILE A 185 13.15 52.37 -8.31
C ILE A 185 13.88 51.45 -7.31
N ARG A 186 14.62 52.03 -6.35
CA ARG A 186 15.30 51.26 -5.30
C ARG A 186 14.32 50.46 -4.45
N VAL A 187 13.19 51.06 -4.09
CA VAL A 187 12.13 50.38 -3.33
C VAL A 187 11.49 49.26 -4.16
N LYS A 188 11.16 49.54 -5.43
CA LYS A 188 10.59 48.57 -6.35
C LYS A 188 11.51 47.37 -6.59
N ARG A 189 12.82 47.57 -6.76
CA ARG A 189 13.80 46.48 -6.90
C ARG A 189 13.84 45.59 -5.65
N ARG A 190 13.84 46.20 -4.44
CA ARG A 190 13.75 45.40 -3.20
C ARG A 190 12.46 44.59 -3.12
N THR A 191 11.35 45.12 -3.63
CA THR A 191 10.09 44.36 -3.70
C THR A 191 10.22 43.15 -4.62
N ILE A 192 10.85 43.31 -5.79
CA ILE A 192 11.13 42.21 -6.72
C ILE A 192 12.03 41.16 -6.03
N GLU A 193 13.13 41.54 -5.40
CA GLU A 193 14.02 40.61 -4.66
C GLU A 193 13.27 39.81 -3.59
N THR A 194 12.37 40.47 -2.85
CA THR A 194 11.52 39.78 -1.85
C THR A 194 10.58 38.78 -2.51
N MET A 195 9.93 39.15 -3.62
CA MET A 195 9.05 38.28 -4.40
C MET A 195 9.80 37.09 -5.01
N GLU A 196 11.01 37.29 -5.49
CA GLU A 196 11.88 36.19 -6.01
C GLU A 196 12.21 35.20 -4.90
N GLY A 197 12.52 35.68 -3.69
CA GLY A 197 12.72 34.83 -2.52
C GLY A 197 11.47 34.00 -2.15
N GLU A 198 10.28 34.66 -2.19
CA GLU A 198 9.01 33.95 -1.96
C GLU A 198 8.73 32.90 -3.05
N VAL A 199 8.99 33.24 -4.33
CA VAL A 199 8.84 32.30 -5.46
C VAL A 199 9.79 31.11 -5.32
N ALA A 200 11.03 31.33 -4.92
CA ALA A 200 11.98 30.25 -4.66
C ALA A 200 11.48 29.31 -3.57
N ASN A 201 10.95 29.85 -2.47
CA ASN A 201 10.34 29.06 -1.40
C ASN A 201 9.11 28.27 -1.88
N MET A 202 8.21 28.90 -2.66
CA MET A 202 7.04 28.23 -3.22
C MET A 202 7.45 27.10 -4.19
N LYS A 203 8.50 27.29 -4.99
CA LYS A 203 9.04 26.23 -5.86
C LYS A 203 9.59 25.05 -5.06
N GLN A 204 10.27 25.31 -3.94
CA GLN A 204 10.74 24.25 -3.04
C GLN A 204 9.55 23.49 -2.44
N GLN A 205 8.55 24.20 -1.92
CA GLN A 205 7.34 23.57 -1.40
C GLN A 205 6.60 22.72 -2.45
N ALA A 206 6.58 23.17 -3.71
CA ALA A 206 6.00 22.41 -4.81
C ALA A 206 6.81 21.14 -5.13
N ALA A 207 8.14 21.18 -5.01
CA ALA A 207 9.00 20.02 -5.17
C ALA A 207 8.76 19.00 -4.04
N ASP A 208 8.72 19.44 -2.80
CA ASP A 208 8.45 18.60 -1.63
C ASP A 208 7.05 17.96 -1.71
N SER A 209 6.06 18.72 -2.19
CA SER A 209 4.70 18.20 -2.43
C SER A 209 4.66 17.12 -3.51
N ARG A 210 5.46 17.26 -4.58
CA ARG A 210 5.57 16.22 -5.62
C ARG A 210 6.19 14.94 -5.07
N GLN A 211 7.17 15.06 -4.20
CA GLN A 211 7.79 13.91 -3.56
C GLN A 211 6.76 13.18 -2.68
N ARG A 212 6.02 13.89 -1.82
CA ARG A 212 4.96 13.32 -0.99
C ARG A 212 3.84 12.66 -1.82
N GLU A 213 3.48 13.24 -2.98
CA GLU A 213 2.54 12.63 -3.91
C GLU A 213 3.08 11.30 -4.47
N GLN A 214 4.37 11.21 -4.78
CA GLN A 214 4.98 9.97 -5.25
C GLN A 214 5.02 8.90 -4.16
N GLU A 215 5.36 9.27 -2.93
CA GLU A 215 5.32 8.38 -1.76
C GLU A 215 3.89 7.85 -1.51
N ALA A 216 2.89 8.71 -1.59
CA ALA A 216 1.49 8.31 -1.47
C ALA A 216 1.03 7.39 -2.62
N LYS A 217 1.52 7.58 -3.85
CA LYS A 217 1.26 6.66 -4.97
C LYS A 217 1.92 5.30 -4.77
N ALA A 218 3.13 5.25 -4.22
CA ALA A 218 3.79 3.99 -3.88
C ALA A 218 3.00 3.24 -2.81
N ALA A 219 2.58 3.92 -1.73
CA ALA A 219 1.74 3.34 -0.68
C ALA A 219 0.38 2.85 -1.22
N LEU A 220 -0.25 3.60 -2.13
CA LEU A 220 -1.47 3.17 -2.82
C LEU A 220 -1.25 1.89 -3.62
N SER A 221 -0.16 1.82 -4.37
CA SER A 221 0.19 0.63 -5.17
C SER A 221 0.38 -0.60 -4.29
N GLU A 222 1.09 -0.47 -3.18
CA GLU A 222 1.32 -1.55 -2.21
C GLU A 222 0.00 -2.02 -1.56
N ALA A 223 -0.84 -1.10 -1.13
CA ALA A 223 -2.14 -1.42 -0.55
C ALA A 223 -3.09 -2.10 -1.56
N LEU A 224 -3.09 -1.65 -2.81
CA LEU A 224 -3.85 -2.29 -3.89
C LEU A 224 -3.33 -3.70 -4.18
N TRP A 225 -1.99 -3.86 -4.25
CA TRP A 225 -1.37 -5.17 -4.42
C TRP A 225 -1.79 -6.14 -3.32
N THR A 226 -1.69 -5.73 -2.06
CA THR A 226 -2.07 -6.55 -0.89
C THR A 226 -3.54 -6.99 -0.99
N LYS A 227 -4.44 -6.05 -1.30
CA LYS A 227 -5.87 -6.33 -1.43
C LYS A 227 -6.15 -7.34 -2.55
N TYR A 228 -5.62 -7.08 -3.74
CA TYR A 228 -5.92 -7.93 -4.90
C TYR A 228 -5.18 -9.27 -4.86
N ALA A 229 -4.00 -9.35 -4.22
CA ALA A 229 -3.33 -10.62 -4.00
C ALA A 229 -4.19 -11.56 -3.14
N GLU A 230 -4.84 -11.04 -2.10
CA GLU A 230 -5.77 -11.83 -1.28
C GLU A 230 -7.02 -12.27 -2.04
N GLU A 231 -7.63 -11.36 -2.81
CA GLU A 231 -8.78 -11.71 -3.64
C GLU A 231 -8.42 -12.80 -4.68
N TRP A 232 -7.23 -12.70 -5.28
CA TRP A 232 -6.69 -13.70 -6.19
C TRP A 232 -6.50 -15.06 -5.50
N ASN A 233 -5.84 -15.07 -4.35
CA ASN A 233 -5.58 -16.30 -3.61
C ASN A 233 -6.87 -16.98 -3.15
N ALA A 234 -7.88 -16.21 -2.76
CA ALA A 234 -9.20 -16.73 -2.44
C ALA A 234 -9.88 -17.36 -3.67
N ALA A 235 -9.79 -16.71 -4.82
CA ALA A 235 -10.31 -17.26 -6.08
C ALA A 235 -9.55 -18.51 -6.52
N ALA A 236 -8.23 -18.53 -6.37
CA ALA A 236 -7.37 -19.69 -6.67
C ALA A 236 -7.76 -20.92 -5.83
N LYS A 237 -7.96 -20.74 -4.52
CA LYS A 237 -8.45 -21.80 -3.62
C LYS A 237 -9.84 -22.31 -4.00
N THR A 238 -10.73 -21.40 -4.42
CA THR A 238 -12.07 -21.77 -4.91
C THR A 238 -11.98 -22.61 -6.19
N LEU A 239 -11.10 -22.23 -7.12
CA LEU A 239 -10.85 -23.00 -8.35
C LEU A 239 -10.25 -24.39 -8.04
N ALA A 240 -9.36 -24.47 -7.06
CA ALA A 240 -8.79 -25.74 -6.61
C ALA A 240 -9.88 -26.67 -6.04
N SER A 241 -10.78 -26.15 -5.22
CA SER A 241 -11.93 -26.88 -4.67
C SER A 241 -12.84 -27.40 -5.79
N ILE A 242 -13.19 -26.56 -6.77
CA ILE A 242 -13.97 -26.98 -7.94
C ILE A 242 -13.22 -28.07 -8.72
N GLY A 243 -11.91 -27.90 -8.89
CA GLY A 243 -11.05 -28.92 -9.52
C GLY A 243 -11.08 -30.25 -8.79
N ALA A 244 -11.05 -30.24 -7.44
CA ALA A 244 -11.16 -31.46 -6.62
C ALA A 244 -12.49 -32.20 -6.85
N HIS A 245 -13.62 -31.47 -6.91
CA HIS A 245 -14.92 -32.05 -7.23
C HIS A 245 -14.96 -32.62 -8.63
N LEU A 246 -14.34 -31.99 -9.63
CA LEU A 246 -14.24 -32.51 -11.00
C LEU A 246 -13.42 -33.80 -11.07
N VAL A 247 -12.29 -33.86 -10.35
CA VAL A 247 -11.47 -35.09 -10.28
C VAL A 247 -12.22 -36.22 -9.56
N ALA A 248 -12.91 -35.88 -8.45
CA ALA A 248 -13.73 -36.86 -7.74
C ALA A 248 -14.86 -37.41 -8.62
N ALA A 249 -15.54 -36.55 -9.37
CA ALA A 249 -16.57 -36.97 -10.31
C ALA A 249 -16.03 -37.86 -11.46
N ASP A 250 -14.84 -37.54 -12.01
CA ASP A 250 -14.17 -38.34 -13.04
C ASP A 250 -13.79 -39.73 -12.51
N ARG A 251 -13.34 -39.83 -11.26
CA ARG A 251 -13.03 -41.10 -10.59
C ARG A 251 -14.23 -42.04 -10.44
N VAL A 252 -15.43 -41.51 -10.22
CA VAL A 252 -16.67 -42.33 -10.18
C VAL A 252 -16.88 -43.09 -11.48
N ASN A 253 -16.41 -42.53 -12.61
CA ASN A 253 -16.43 -43.14 -13.93
C ASN A 253 -15.14 -43.92 -14.29
N GLY A 254 -14.23 -44.13 -13.33
CA GLY A 254 -12.94 -44.82 -13.55
C GLY A 254 -11.87 -43.93 -14.21
N GLY A 255 -12.08 -42.63 -14.29
CA GLY A 255 -11.11 -41.66 -14.80
C GLY A 255 -10.03 -41.32 -13.78
N TRP A 256 -8.97 -40.64 -14.23
CA TRP A 256 -7.79 -40.30 -13.42
C TRP A 256 -7.56 -38.78 -13.30
N GLY A 257 -8.57 -37.95 -13.57
CA GLY A 257 -8.43 -36.50 -13.51
C GLY A 257 -7.40 -35.92 -14.49
N THR A 258 -7.24 -36.55 -15.65
CA THR A 258 -6.25 -36.16 -16.67
C THR A 258 -6.53 -34.80 -17.30
N HIS A 259 -7.77 -34.33 -17.23
CA HIS A 259 -8.19 -33.01 -17.75
C HIS A 259 -7.47 -31.85 -17.06
N LEU A 260 -7.01 -32.02 -15.81
CA LEU A 260 -6.26 -31.03 -15.06
C LEU A 260 -4.73 -31.21 -15.10
N SER A 261 -4.23 -32.02 -16.05
CA SER A 261 -2.79 -32.37 -16.13
C SER A 261 -1.84 -31.17 -16.25
N LYS A 262 -2.33 -30.01 -16.72
CA LYS A 262 -1.57 -28.77 -16.87
C LYS A 262 -2.00 -27.68 -15.86
N LEU A 263 -2.75 -28.05 -14.82
CA LEU A 263 -3.18 -27.08 -13.82
C LEU A 263 -1.97 -26.50 -13.10
N HIS A 264 -1.88 -25.17 -13.10
CA HIS A 264 -0.84 -24.39 -12.45
C HIS A 264 -1.38 -23.01 -12.11
N ILE A 265 -1.80 -22.81 -10.87
CA ILE A 265 -2.36 -21.54 -10.40
C ILE A 265 -1.39 -20.94 -9.40
N PRO A 266 -0.68 -19.85 -9.72
CA PRO A 266 0.24 -19.21 -8.79
C PRO A 266 -0.54 -18.54 -7.64
N LEU A 267 -0.02 -18.64 -6.42
CA LEU A 267 -0.44 -17.85 -5.28
C LEU A 267 0.44 -16.61 -5.16
N LEU A 268 -0.16 -15.47 -4.86
CA LEU A 268 0.52 -14.19 -4.78
C LEU A 268 0.84 -13.82 -3.33
N GLY A 269 2.01 -13.21 -3.10
CA GLY A 269 2.42 -12.73 -1.77
C GLY A 269 2.88 -13.82 -0.80
N THR A 270 2.95 -15.08 -1.24
CA THR A 270 3.57 -16.20 -0.51
C THR A 270 5.01 -16.39 -0.96
N GLN A 271 5.85 -17.01 -0.11
CA GLN A 271 7.24 -17.29 -0.50
C GLN A 271 7.29 -18.15 -1.76
N ASP A 272 8.13 -17.83 -2.67
CA ASP A 272 8.47 -18.20 -4.06
C ASP A 272 8.03 -19.56 -4.66
N ARG A 273 7.14 -20.35 -4.05
CA ARG A 273 6.75 -21.67 -4.57
C ARG A 273 5.29 -22.08 -4.36
N ASP A 274 4.48 -21.23 -3.77
CA ASP A 274 3.09 -21.65 -3.53
C ASP A 274 2.28 -21.54 -4.82
N THR A 275 2.11 -22.69 -5.42
CA THR A 275 1.34 -22.87 -6.64
C THR A 275 0.40 -24.02 -6.43
N ILE A 276 -0.87 -23.83 -6.69
CA ILE A 276 -1.83 -24.94 -6.70
C ILE A 276 -1.61 -25.76 -7.96
N THR A 277 -1.20 -26.99 -7.78
CA THR A 277 -0.91 -27.94 -8.85
C THR A 277 -2.01 -29.00 -8.96
N ARG A 278 -1.95 -29.79 -10.04
CA ARG A 278 -2.82 -30.97 -10.18
C ARG A 278 -2.72 -31.91 -8.99
N THR A 279 -1.52 -32.11 -8.43
CA THR A 279 -1.30 -33.05 -7.32
C THR A 279 -2.12 -32.63 -6.11
N GLU A 280 -2.08 -31.37 -5.71
CA GLU A 280 -2.86 -30.84 -4.57
C GLU A 280 -4.37 -30.95 -4.80
N VAL A 281 -4.83 -30.72 -6.03
CA VAL A 281 -6.26 -30.89 -6.40
C VAL A 281 -6.66 -32.35 -6.38
N VAL A 282 -5.79 -33.26 -6.80
CA VAL A 282 -6.02 -34.72 -6.76
C VAL A 282 -6.05 -35.21 -5.33
N ASP A 283 -5.12 -34.78 -4.48
CA ASP A 283 -5.09 -35.13 -3.06
C ASP A 283 -6.35 -34.62 -2.34
N ALA A 284 -6.73 -33.38 -2.58
CA ALA A 284 -7.97 -32.79 -2.05
C ALA A 284 -9.24 -33.54 -2.56
N SER A 285 -9.19 -34.15 -3.74
CA SER A 285 -10.32 -34.95 -4.26
C SER A 285 -10.55 -36.25 -3.52
N ASP A 286 -9.55 -36.76 -2.79
CA ASP A 286 -9.69 -37.98 -1.96
C ASP A 286 -10.58 -37.73 -0.74
N GLU A 287 -10.71 -36.49 -0.30
CA GLU A 287 -11.59 -36.05 0.78
C GLU A 287 -13.04 -35.79 0.32
N VAL A 288 -13.30 -35.75 -0.99
CA VAL A 288 -14.63 -35.52 -1.56
C VAL A 288 -15.42 -36.80 -1.65
N SER A 289 -16.38 -37.00 -0.76
CA SER A 289 -17.25 -38.15 -0.77
C SER A 289 -18.30 -38.12 -1.89
N LEU A 290 -18.80 -39.29 -2.31
CA LEU A 290 -19.90 -39.36 -3.27
C LEU A 290 -21.16 -38.61 -2.78
N ASP A 291 -21.44 -38.67 -1.48
CA ASP A 291 -22.57 -37.97 -0.87
C ASP A 291 -22.41 -36.45 -0.96
N ALA A 292 -21.18 -35.93 -0.81
CA ALA A 292 -20.86 -34.52 -1.01
C ALA A 292 -21.08 -34.07 -2.46
N LEU A 293 -20.75 -34.91 -3.45
CA LEU A 293 -21.01 -34.65 -4.86
C LEU A 293 -22.52 -34.63 -5.17
N LEU A 294 -23.27 -35.56 -4.59
CA LEU A 294 -24.72 -35.63 -4.78
C LEU A 294 -25.46 -34.43 -4.13
N ALA A 295 -24.95 -33.93 -3.01
CA ALA A 295 -25.51 -32.75 -2.33
C ALA A 295 -25.34 -31.44 -3.15
N LEU A 296 -24.42 -31.39 -4.10
CA LEU A 296 -24.25 -30.22 -5.00
C LEU A 296 -25.28 -30.19 -6.15
N VAL A 297 -25.96 -31.31 -6.41
CA VAL A 297 -26.89 -31.46 -7.55
C VAL A 297 -28.37 -31.37 -7.10
N GLY A 298 -28.62 -31.48 -5.82
CA GLY A 298 -29.99 -31.38 -5.21
C GLY A 298 -30.24 -30.02 -4.65
#